data_a0f1159787661539128c58045fe48911
#
_entry.id   a0f1159787661539128c58045fe48911
#
_cell.length_a   1.000
_cell.length_b   1.000
_cell.length_c   1.000
_cell.angle_alpha   90.00
_cell.angle_beta   90.00
_cell.angle_gamma   90.00
#
_symmetry.space_group_name_H-M   'P 1'
#
loop_
_entity.id
_entity.type
_entity.pdbx_description
1 polymer ?
#
loop_
_entity_poly.entity_id
_entity_poly.type
_entity_poly.pdbx_seq_one_letter_code
_entity_poly.pdbx_strand_id
1 'polypeptide(L)'
;MDIFCALKPLYYLSKFVGLISFSLHFVSRTGGHKIRSTGALNFVQNAYSLVIFCGITAGFVTCVQQVKTNLSTNPGQVVSEMFSVPTNFITSMACMVMMTVINRKEMMELVRKLCTIDDLLLEGKGRNIYLKTRRRMLLELIITFGVLIPFLCYDSYFFGLLSSYAYEVMSRLSIAVTVTAVLQFLWTMRFFRHRLRLLNEKVLDVLCMESDGLRKFSYASGSERYKRFCQLHSTGLEERPRSNKICNSFREGNVGKMSVLTIYDNNYNDLHNFQQQQITLHDSVSCILKLRINYNHIYEATLTANKVFGISIVFTLMHCFVSIVSHTYFTFLDNFTNFDELEKKKPCVEYYIANHVIWVIISLGKTVAISGSCHLVRAESKILVNNLQKLQLRHPIRSDVLRQLQKFSTQVSQNAIRFTACGFFSVNLSLLYTFIASSVTYVIILIQFKLN
;
A
#
# COMPACT_ATOMS: atom_id res chain seq x y z
N MET A 1 9.77 12.92 -16.22
CA MET A 1 10.34 12.36 -14.98
C MET A 1 9.39 11.27 -14.55
N ASP A 2 9.83 10.04 -14.44
CA ASP A 2 8.98 8.84 -14.37
C ASP A 2 8.97 8.26 -12.97
N ILE A 3 8.05 7.35 -12.68
CA ILE A 3 7.93 6.62 -11.42
C ILE A 3 9.29 6.04 -10.96
N PHE A 4 10.13 5.61 -11.89
CA PHE A 4 11.46 5.07 -11.60
C PHE A 4 12.40 6.09 -10.96
N CYS A 5 12.31 7.36 -11.35
CA CYS A 5 13.07 8.40 -10.68
C CYS A 5 12.68 8.55 -9.21
N ALA A 6 11.41 8.28 -8.90
CA ALA A 6 10.95 8.26 -7.51
C ALA A 6 11.46 7.02 -6.76
N LEU A 7 11.45 5.84 -7.40
CA LEU A 7 11.82 4.56 -6.78
C LEU A 7 13.33 4.28 -6.77
N LYS A 8 14.16 5.09 -7.45
CA LYS A 8 15.61 4.90 -7.51
C LYS A 8 16.27 4.66 -6.15
N PRO A 9 15.99 5.42 -5.08
CA PRO A 9 16.68 5.20 -3.80
C PRO A 9 16.43 3.80 -3.24
N LEU A 10 15.20 3.34 -3.26
CA LEU A 10 14.81 2.00 -2.79
C LEU A 10 15.38 0.89 -3.69
N TYR A 11 15.42 1.13 -5.00
CA TYR A 11 16.03 0.20 -5.95
C TYR A 11 17.53 0.02 -5.68
N TYR A 12 18.28 1.10 -5.48
CA TYR A 12 19.72 1.00 -5.17
C TYR A 12 19.97 0.35 -3.81
N LEU A 13 19.19 0.68 -2.80
CA LEU A 13 19.27 0.01 -1.50
C LEU A 13 19.00 -1.49 -1.63
N SER A 14 17.94 -1.88 -2.33
CA SER A 14 17.59 -3.28 -2.56
C SER A 14 18.65 -4.04 -3.35
N LYS A 15 19.31 -3.34 -4.27
CA LYS A 15 20.45 -3.88 -5.01
C LYS A 15 21.68 -4.06 -4.12
N PHE A 16 21.93 -3.10 -3.22
CA PHE A 16 23.02 -3.15 -2.25
C PHE A 16 22.89 -4.31 -1.27
N VAL A 17 21.67 -4.57 -0.75
CA VAL A 17 21.43 -5.72 0.16
C VAL A 17 21.20 -7.05 -0.58
N GLY A 18 21.33 -7.09 -1.91
CA GLY A 18 21.23 -8.31 -2.70
C GLY A 18 19.81 -8.82 -2.98
N LEU A 19 18.76 -8.04 -2.67
CA LEU A 19 17.36 -8.41 -2.91
C LEU A 19 16.91 -8.27 -4.36
N ILE A 20 17.64 -7.55 -5.20
CA ILE A 20 17.36 -7.39 -6.63
C ILE A 20 18.52 -7.92 -7.45
N SER A 21 18.26 -8.98 -8.21
CA SER A 21 19.24 -9.68 -9.05
C SER A 21 19.24 -9.24 -10.51
N PHE A 22 18.53 -8.15 -10.85
CA PHE A 22 18.46 -7.64 -12.23
C PHE A 22 18.76 -6.14 -12.30
N SER A 23 19.26 -5.70 -13.43
CA SER A 23 19.53 -4.29 -13.70
C SER A 23 18.47 -3.74 -14.64
N LEU A 24 17.84 -2.65 -14.23
CA LEU A 24 16.84 -1.93 -15.02
C LEU A 24 17.53 -0.77 -15.74
N HIS A 25 17.59 -0.83 -17.06
CA HIS A 25 17.96 0.30 -17.90
C HIS A 25 16.71 0.91 -18.52
N PHE A 26 16.51 2.19 -18.23
CA PHE A 26 15.37 2.96 -18.73
C PHE A 26 15.79 3.70 -19.97
N VAL A 27 15.33 3.24 -21.13
CA VAL A 27 15.48 3.96 -22.38
C VAL A 27 14.22 4.79 -22.59
N SER A 28 14.32 6.10 -22.33
CA SER A 28 13.29 7.06 -22.70
C SER A 28 13.33 7.25 -24.20
N ARG A 29 12.50 6.56 -24.96
CA ARG A 29 12.16 6.88 -26.34
C ARG A 29 10.71 7.30 -26.39
N THR A 30 10.43 8.31 -27.19
CA THR A 30 9.09 8.81 -27.53
C THR A 30 8.15 7.63 -27.86
N GLY A 31 7.29 7.25 -26.92
CA GLY A 31 6.23 6.26 -27.16
C GLY A 31 6.22 4.98 -26.37
N GLY A 32 7.09 4.77 -25.39
CA GLY A 32 7.02 3.59 -24.53
C GLY A 32 8.31 3.33 -23.73
N HIS A 33 8.14 3.05 -22.44
CA HIS A 33 9.26 2.68 -21.57
C HIS A 33 9.65 1.23 -21.82
N LYS A 34 10.80 1.00 -22.46
CA LYS A 34 11.34 -0.35 -22.66
C LYS A 34 12.30 -0.69 -21.54
N ILE A 35 11.88 -1.60 -20.65
CA ILE A 35 12.74 -2.18 -19.63
C ILE A 35 13.70 -3.14 -20.35
N ARG A 36 14.97 -2.79 -20.43
CA ARG A 36 16.00 -3.64 -21.02
C ARG A 36 16.89 -4.20 -19.91
N SER A 37 16.99 -5.50 -19.84
CA SER A 37 17.90 -6.20 -18.95
C SER A 37 19.17 -6.55 -19.73
N THR A 38 20.32 -6.11 -19.25
CA THR A 38 21.63 -6.41 -19.87
C THR A 38 22.21 -7.67 -19.24
N GLY A 39 22.50 -8.70 -20.05
CA GLY A 39 22.91 -10.02 -19.58
C GLY A 39 24.16 -10.00 -18.65
N ALA A 40 25.21 -9.27 -19.02
CA ALA A 40 26.44 -9.19 -18.23
C ALA A 40 26.24 -8.55 -16.84
N LEU A 41 25.49 -7.42 -16.76
CA LEU A 41 25.18 -6.76 -15.48
C LEU A 41 24.30 -7.63 -14.57
N ASN A 42 23.44 -8.45 -15.17
CA ASN A 42 22.62 -9.39 -14.40
C ASN A 42 23.46 -10.52 -13.82
N PHE A 43 24.46 -11.00 -14.56
CA PHE A 43 25.36 -12.04 -14.07
C PHE A 43 26.15 -11.55 -12.85
N VAL A 44 26.77 -10.36 -12.92
CA VAL A 44 27.48 -9.76 -11.79
C VAL A 44 26.55 -9.57 -10.57
N GLN A 45 25.32 -9.08 -10.80
CA GLN A 45 24.38 -8.88 -9.71
C GLN A 45 23.89 -10.20 -9.11
N ASN A 46 23.68 -11.24 -9.92
CA ASN A 46 23.33 -12.56 -9.41
C ASN A 46 24.47 -13.15 -8.57
N ALA A 47 25.73 -13.03 -9.05
CA ALA A 47 26.90 -13.47 -8.30
C ALA A 47 27.02 -12.73 -6.95
N TYR A 48 26.81 -11.41 -6.94
CA TYR A 48 26.79 -10.60 -5.73
C TYR A 48 25.71 -11.05 -4.75
N SER A 49 24.47 -11.24 -5.22
CA SER A 49 23.37 -11.72 -4.38
C SER A 49 23.65 -13.12 -3.83
N LEU A 50 24.29 -13.98 -4.62
CA LEU A 50 24.70 -15.32 -4.17
C LEU A 50 25.76 -15.24 -3.06
N VAL A 51 26.74 -14.36 -3.19
CA VAL A 51 27.78 -14.16 -2.15
C VAL A 51 27.12 -13.69 -0.83
N ILE A 52 26.20 -12.73 -0.87
CA ILE A 52 25.46 -12.30 0.31
C ILE A 52 24.66 -13.46 0.89
N PHE A 53 23.96 -14.23 0.07
CA PHE A 53 23.18 -15.38 0.52
C PHE A 53 24.05 -16.43 1.20
N CYS A 54 25.21 -16.78 0.61
CA CYS A 54 26.17 -17.70 1.23
C CYS A 54 26.71 -17.16 2.56
N GLY A 55 27.00 -15.86 2.64
CA GLY A 55 27.42 -15.21 3.89
C GLY A 55 26.35 -15.31 4.99
N ILE A 56 25.10 -15.01 4.67
CA ILE A 56 23.96 -15.13 5.59
C ILE A 56 23.75 -16.59 6.02
N THR A 57 23.89 -17.55 5.09
CA THR A 57 23.81 -18.98 5.40
C THR A 57 24.93 -19.43 6.34
N ALA A 58 26.16 -18.97 6.11
CA ALA A 58 27.30 -19.24 7.00
C ALA A 58 27.04 -18.63 8.40
N GLY A 59 26.53 -17.39 8.47
CA GLY A 59 26.10 -16.76 9.72
C GLY A 59 25.01 -17.57 10.46
N PHE A 60 24.06 -18.13 9.74
CA PHE A 60 23.06 -19.02 10.32
C PHE A 60 23.67 -20.28 10.91
N VAL A 61 24.60 -20.94 10.20
CA VAL A 61 25.28 -22.15 10.70
C VAL A 61 26.08 -21.83 11.95
N THR A 62 26.84 -20.72 11.98
CA THR A 62 27.58 -20.28 13.17
C THR A 62 26.63 -19.95 14.32
N CYS A 63 25.49 -19.35 14.07
CA CYS A 63 24.43 -19.11 15.07
C CYS A 63 23.98 -20.44 15.74
N VAL A 64 23.64 -21.43 14.93
CA VAL A 64 23.18 -22.75 15.44
C VAL A 64 24.28 -23.45 16.25
N GLN A 65 25.55 -23.34 15.83
CA GLN A 65 26.68 -23.90 16.59
C GLN A 65 26.87 -23.18 17.92
N GLN A 66 26.84 -21.85 17.98
CA GLN A 66 26.95 -21.07 19.21
C GLN A 66 25.82 -21.39 20.19
N VAL A 67 24.60 -21.47 19.67
CA VAL A 67 23.44 -21.89 20.48
C VAL A 67 23.70 -23.27 21.13
N LYS A 68 24.19 -24.23 20.37
CA LYS A 68 24.50 -25.58 20.89
C LYS A 68 25.59 -25.58 21.97
N THR A 69 26.62 -24.76 21.84
CA THR A 69 27.71 -24.66 22.83
C THR A 69 27.29 -23.90 24.09
N ASN A 70 26.51 -22.82 23.95
CA ASN A 70 26.08 -21.98 25.06
C ASN A 70 24.90 -22.55 25.86
N LEU A 71 24.17 -23.54 25.31
CA LEU A 71 23.07 -24.22 26.03
C LEU A 71 23.50 -24.88 27.34
N SER A 72 24.78 -25.24 27.46
CA SER A 72 25.38 -25.84 28.66
C SER A 72 25.74 -24.80 29.73
N THR A 73 25.88 -23.52 29.40
CA THR A 73 26.44 -22.51 30.30
C THR A 73 25.42 -21.54 30.89
N ASN A 74 24.44 -21.11 30.14
CA ASN A 74 23.41 -20.13 30.54
C ASN A 74 22.07 -20.40 29.85
N PRO A 75 21.17 -21.23 30.38
CA PRO A 75 19.95 -21.63 29.70
C PRO A 75 18.97 -20.47 29.46
N GLY A 76 18.97 -19.42 30.27
CA GLY A 76 18.05 -18.27 30.13
C GLY A 76 18.33 -17.39 28.92
N GLN A 77 19.57 -16.94 28.73
CA GLN A 77 19.98 -16.11 27.55
C GLN A 77 19.90 -16.90 26.25
N VAL A 78 20.21 -18.17 26.29
CA VAL A 78 20.26 -19.05 25.13
C VAL A 78 18.89 -19.18 24.44
N VAL A 79 17.81 -19.23 25.22
CA VAL A 79 16.46 -19.44 24.63
C VAL A 79 16.02 -18.25 23.74
N SER A 80 16.33 -16.99 24.09
CA SER A 80 15.99 -15.84 23.25
C SER A 80 16.79 -15.81 21.95
N GLU A 81 18.09 -16.06 22.08
CA GLU A 81 18.98 -16.17 20.93
C GLU A 81 18.63 -17.39 20.08
N MET A 82 18.18 -18.49 20.72
CA MET A 82 17.76 -19.72 20.03
C MET A 82 16.61 -19.54 19.07
N PHE A 83 15.67 -18.63 19.33
CA PHE A 83 14.47 -18.50 18.51
C PHE A 83 14.45 -17.24 17.66
N SER A 84 14.80 -16.07 18.23
CA SER A 84 14.68 -14.80 17.53
C SER A 84 15.72 -14.64 16.42
N VAL A 85 16.99 -14.93 16.69
CA VAL A 85 18.09 -14.74 15.72
C VAL A 85 18.01 -15.75 14.56
N PRO A 86 17.87 -17.08 14.80
CA PRO A 86 17.70 -18.03 13.70
C PRO A 86 16.49 -17.75 12.81
N THR A 87 15.36 -17.34 13.39
CA THR A 87 14.18 -16.98 12.59
C THR A 87 14.41 -15.75 11.73
N ASN A 88 15.23 -14.79 12.18
CA ASN A 88 15.62 -13.66 11.33
C ASN A 88 16.51 -14.09 10.14
N PHE A 89 17.48 -14.99 10.35
CA PHE A 89 18.29 -15.57 9.29
C PHE A 89 17.42 -16.33 8.26
N ILE A 90 16.52 -17.19 8.74
CA ILE A 90 15.58 -17.93 7.89
C ILE A 90 14.71 -16.96 7.09
N THR A 91 14.21 -15.90 7.71
CA THR A 91 13.38 -14.86 7.05
C THR A 91 14.17 -14.14 5.97
N SER A 92 15.42 -13.74 6.25
CA SER A 92 16.25 -13.06 5.27
C SER A 92 16.60 -13.96 4.08
N MET A 93 16.94 -15.21 4.32
CA MET A 93 17.18 -16.21 3.27
C MET A 93 15.92 -16.43 2.41
N ALA A 94 14.75 -16.60 3.06
CA ALA A 94 13.48 -16.73 2.34
C ALA A 94 13.17 -15.49 1.49
N CYS A 95 13.34 -14.28 2.02
CA CYS A 95 13.17 -13.04 1.26
C CYS A 95 14.12 -12.99 0.05
N MET A 96 15.39 -13.33 0.22
CA MET A 96 16.37 -13.34 -0.87
C MET A 96 15.99 -14.34 -1.96
N VAL A 97 15.74 -15.59 -1.61
CA VAL A 97 15.37 -16.65 -2.57
C VAL A 97 14.09 -16.27 -3.33
N MET A 98 13.08 -15.79 -2.61
CA MET A 98 11.81 -15.40 -3.22
C MET A 98 11.98 -14.24 -4.20
N MET A 99 12.74 -13.22 -3.83
CA MET A 99 12.89 -12.02 -4.66
C MET A 99 13.88 -12.19 -5.82
N THR A 100 14.96 -12.94 -5.62
CA THR A 100 16.04 -13.05 -6.63
C THR A 100 15.86 -14.23 -7.58
N VAL A 101 15.27 -15.34 -7.11
CA VAL A 101 15.16 -16.60 -7.87
C VAL A 101 13.71 -16.86 -8.29
N ILE A 102 12.82 -17.04 -7.32
CA ILE A 102 11.48 -17.56 -7.59
C ILE A 102 10.60 -16.50 -8.27
N ASN A 103 10.47 -15.34 -7.66
CA ASN A 103 9.54 -14.28 -8.10
C ASN A 103 10.22 -13.20 -8.96
N ARG A 104 11.39 -13.49 -9.52
CA ARG A 104 12.14 -12.52 -10.34
C ARG A 104 11.32 -12.02 -11.55
N LYS A 105 10.63 -12.93 -12.23
CA LYS A 105 9.80 -12.60 -13.41
C LYS A 105 8.57 -11.78 -13.00
N GLU A 106 7.90 -12.20 -11.93
CA GLU A 106 6.76 -11.51 -11.35
C GLU A 106 7.13 -10.10 -10.84
N MET A 107 8.32 -9.94 -10.26
CA MET A 107 8.80 -8.63 -9.82
C MET A 107 9.02 -7.67 -11.00
N MET A 108 9.61 -8.15 -12.10
CA MET A 108 9.75 -7.36 -13.32
C MET A 108 8.38 -7.02 -13.93
N GLU A 109 7.46 -7.97 -13.92
CA GLU A 109 6.09 -7.76 -14.39
C GLU A 109 5.33 -6.75 -13.52
N LEU A 110 5.48 -6.83 -12.19
CA LEU A 110 4.92 -5.86 -11.25
C LEU A 110 5.41 -4.45 -11.59
N VAL A 111 6.71 -4.28 -11.75
CA VAL A 111 7.30 -2.98 -12.11
C VAL A 111 6.73 -2.47 -13.45
N ARG A 112 6.58 -3.35 -14.46
CA ARG A 112 5.98 -2.98 -15.75
C ARG A 112 4.53 -2.53 -15.60
N LYS A 113 3.72 -3.28 -14.84
CA LYS A 113 2.32 -2.92 -14.55
C LYS A 113 2.21 -1.58 -13.82
N LEU A 114 3.08 -1.32 -12.85
CA LEU A 114 3.12 -0.01 -12.16
C LEU A 114 3.39 1.15 -13.12
N CYS A 115 4.26 0.97 -14.11
CA CYS A 115 4.51 1.99 -15.14
C CYS A 115 3.29 2.21 -16.01
N THR A 116 2.67 1.12 -16.51
CA THR A 116 1.47 1.20 -17.35
C THR A 116 0.33 1.93 -16.63
N ILE A 117 0.12 1.65 -15.34
CA ILE A 117 -0.88 2.35 -14.53
C ILE A 117 -0.57 3.87 -14.48
N ASP A 118 0.70 4.24 -14.33
CA ASP A 118 1.11 5.63 -14.26
C ASP A 118 0.91 6.36 -15.61
N ASP A 119 1.31 5.74 -16.70
CA ASP A 119 1.15 6.30 -18.04
C ASP A 119 -0.33 6.56 -18.36
N LEU A 120 -1.21 5.63 -17.98
CA LEU A 120 -2.65 5.74 -18.20
C LEU A 120 -3.34 6.74 -17.26
N LEU A 121 -2.92 6.85 -15.99
CA LEU A 121 -3.58 7.70 -15.01
C LEU A 121 -3.08 9.14 -15.02
N LEU A 122 -1.80 9.38 -15.26
CA LEU A 122 -1.19 10.71 -15.09
C LEU A 122 -1.02 11.47 -16.38
N GLU A 123 -1.19 10.84 -17.55
CA GLU A 123 -1.13 11.49 -18.88
C GLU A 123 0.05 12.47 -19.00
N GLY A 124 1.21 12.12 -18.45
CA GLY A 124 2.43 12.95 -18.48
C GLY A 124 2.51 14.11 -17.46
N LYS A 125 1.47 14.39 -16.69
CA LYS A 125 1.44 15.48 -15.67
C LYS A 125 2.08 15.11 -14.33
N GLY A 126 2.80 13.98 -14.21
CA GLY A 126 3.27 13.41 -12.95
C GLY A 126 4.54 14.02 -12.32
N ARG A 127 5.24 14.96 -12.95
CA ARG A 127 6.59 15.40 -12.52
C ARG A 127 6.66 15.85 -11.04
N ASN A 128 5.73 16.68 -10.61
CA ASN A 128 5.71 17.19 -9.23
C ASN A 128 5.34 16.10 -8.21
N ILE A 129 4.48 15.17 -8.60
CA ILE A 129 4.07 14.02 -7.77
C ILE A 129 5.29 13.13 -7.52
N TYR A 130 6.07 12.83 -8.55
CA TYR A 130 7.28 12.00 -8.44
C TYR A 130 8.38 12.62 -7.60
N LEU A 131 8.60 13.94 -7.70
CA LEU A 131 9.55 14.66 -6.85
C LEU A 131 9.14 14.60 -5.37
N LYS A 132 7.86 14.83 -5.07
CA LYS A 132 7.32 14.73 -3.71
C LYS A 132 7.43 13.31 -3.16
N THR A 133 7.11 12.30 -3.97
CA THR A 133 7.23 10.88 -3.62
C THR A 133 8.68 10.51 -3.33
N ARG A 134 9.63 10.93 -4.18
CA ARG A 134 11.06 10.68 -3.98
C ARG A 134 11.58 11.29 -2.69
N ARG A 135 11.22 12.55 -2.39
CA ARG A 135 11.62 13.21 -1.13
C ARG A 135 11.08 12.46 0.09
N ARG A 136 9.82 12.05 0.07
CA ARG A 136 9.23 11.26 1.16
C ARG A 136 9.95 9.92 1.33
N MET A 137 10.23 9.23 0.24
CA MET A 137 10.96 7.95 0.28
C MET A 137 12.36 8.12 0.87
N LEU A 138 13.10 9.14 0.43
CA LEU A 138 14.43 9.42 0.98
C LEU A 138 14.35 9.72 2.47
N LEU A 139 13.40 10.56 2.91
CA LEU A 139 13.21 10.86 4.33
C LEU A 139 12.91 9.60 5.15
N GLU A 140 12.04 8.72 4.66
CA GLU A 140 11.73 7.48 5.36
C GLU A 140 12.92 6.53 5.42
N LEU A 141 13.70 6.42 4.34
CA LEU A 141 14.93 5.63 4.35
C LEU A 141 15.93 6.21 5.36
N ILE A 142 16.14 7.52 5.36
CA ILE A 142 17.04 8.20 6.30
C ILE A 142 16.57 7.99 7.75
N ILE A 143 15.29 8.16 8.04
CA ILE A 143 14.73 7.95 9.38
C ILE A 143 14.86 6.48 9.77
N THR A 144 14.47 5.54 8.91
CA THR A 144 14.53 4.10 9.23
C THR A 144 15.96 3.64 9.51
N PHE A 145 16.90 3.95 8.64
CA PHE A 145 18.30 3.54 8.83
C PHE A 145 19.03 4.44 9.84
N GLY A 146 18.66 5.71 9.96
CA GLY A 146 19.18 6.62 10.96
C GLY A 146 18.82 6.24 12.40
N VAL A 147 17.71 5.52 12.60
CA VAL A 147 17.35 4.94 13.91
C VAL A 147 17.92 3.53 14.05
N LEU A 148 17.82 2.74 12.99
CA LEU A 148 18.23 1.33 13.03
C LEU A 148 19.74 1.16 13.22
N ILE A 149 20.57 1.90 12.50
CA ILE A 149 22.04 1.75 12.55
C ILE A 149 22.59 2.06 13.95
N PRO A 150 22.28 3.21 14.59
CA PRO A 150 22.72 3.46 15.96
C PRO A 150 22.23 2.41 16.94
N PHE A 151 21.00 1.94 16.78
CA PHE A 151 20.47 0.87 17.63
C PHE A 151 21.24 -0.44 17.43
N LEU A 152 21.55 -0.83 16.20
CA LEU A 152 22.35 -2.04 15.93
C LEU A 152 23.79 -1.90 16.43
N CYS A 153 24.39 -0.70 16.39
CA CYS A 153 25.70 -0.45 16.96
C CYS A 153 25.66 -0.56 18.48
N TYR A 154 24.61 -0.01 19.11
CA TYR A 154 24.39 -0.15 20.55
C TYR A 154 24.23 -1.62 20.95
N ASP A 155 23.38 -2.38 20.25
CA ASP A 155 23.15 -3.82 20.46
C ASP A 155 24.46 -4.62 20.30
N SER A 156 25.27 -4.33 19.27
CA SER A 156 26.58 -4.97 19.08
C SER A 156 27.59 -4.63 20.19
N TYR A 157 27.60 -3.39 20.64
CA TYR A 157 28.52 -2.95 21.71
C TYR A 157 28.26 -3.69 23.03
N PHE A 158 26.99 -3.85 23.41
CA PHE A 158 26.62 -4.50 24.68
C PHE A 158 26.57 -6.03 24.62
N PHE A 159 26.19 -6.60 23.49
CA PHE A 159 25.93 -8.04 23.35
C PHE A 159 26.90 -8.77 22.41
N GLY A 160 27.64 -8.05 21.57
CA GLY A 160 28.57 -8.64 20.59
C GLY A 160 29.92 -9.09 21.13
N LEU A 161 30.25 -8.78 22.40
CA LEU A 161 31.55 -9.08 23.00
C LEU A 161 31.87 -10.60 23.09
N LEU A 162 30.86 -11.47 22.95
CA LEU A 162 30.99 -12.92 23.04
C LEU A 162 30.94 -13.64 21.70
N SER A 163 30.69 -12.93 20.60
CA SER A 163 30.47 -13.51 19.27
C SER A 163 31.62 -13.22 18.31
N SER A 164 31.76 -14.08 17.30
CA SER A 164 32.71 -13.82 16.20
C SER A 164 32.25 -12.56 15.42
N TYR A 165 33.20 -11.68 15.09
CA TYR A 165 32.95 -10.47 14.30
C TYR A 165 32.20 -10.77 12.96
N ALA A 166 32.57 -11.87 12.30
CA ALA A 166 31.92 -12.31 11.08
C ALA A 166 30.43 -12.65 11.28
N TYR A 167 30.09 -13.31 12.39
CA TYR A 167 28.71 -13.61 12.76
C TYR A 167 27.89 -12.32 12.98
N GLU A 168 28.45 -11.38 13.75
CA GLU A 168 27.77 -10.08 13.99
C GLU A 168 27.45 -9.34 12.69
N VAL A 169 28.43 -9.23 11.79
CA VAL A 169 28.22 -8.57 10.48
C VAL A 169 27.11 -9.27 9.68
N MET A 170 27.08 -10.61 9.65
CA MET A 170 26.06 -11.36 8.92
C MET A 170 24.68 -11.25 9.57
N SER A 171 24.61 -11.19 10.89
CA SER A 171 23.36 -10.94 11.63
C SER A 171 22.79 -9.56 11.29
N ARG A 172 23.61 -8.49 11.30
CA ARG A 172 23.17 -7.13 10.94
C ARG A 172 22.76 -7.01 9.47
N LEU A 173 23.48 -7.68 8.57
CA LEU A 173 23.12 -7.76 7.16
C LEU A 173 21.76 -8.46 6.97
N SER A 174 21.50 -9.54 7.69
CA SER A 174 20.22 -10.25 7.71
C SER A 174 19.05 -9.33 8.11
N ILE A 175 19.24 -8.49 9.14
CA ILE A 175 18.26 -7.49 9.55
C ILE A 175 18.05 -6.43 8.44
N ALA A 176 19.11 -5.94 7.83
CA ALA A 176 19.01 -4.98 6.73
C ALA A 176 18.25 -5.53 5.52
N VAL A 177 18.46 -6.81 5.18
CA VAL A 177 17.71 -7.52 4.12
C VAL A 177 16.22 -7.55 4.44
N THR A 178 15.84 -8.01 5.65
CA THR A 178 14.43 -8.12 6.04
C THR A 178 13.74 -6.76 6.12
N VAL A 179 14.39 -5.74 6.67
CA VAL A 179 13.86 -4.36 6.71
C VAL A 179 13.66 -3.82 5.31
N THR A 180 14.63 -4.02 4.40
CA THR A 180 14.52 -3.56 3.01
C THR A 180 13.38 -4.26 2.27
N ALA A 181 13.16 -5.56 2.47
CA ALA A 181 12.04 -6.31 1.91
C ALA A 181 10.68 -5.74 2.39
N VAL A 182 10.56 -5.43 3.69
CA VAL A 182 9.37 -4.78 4.24
C VAL A 182 9.16 -3.39 3.62
N LEU A 183 10.21 -2.58 3.48
CA LEU A 183 10.11 -1.26 2.84
C LEU A 183 9.66 -1.36 1.38
N GLN A 184 10.15 -2.33 0.60
CA GLN A 184 9.68 -2.58 -0.77
C GLN A 184 8.17 -2.86 -0.80
N PHE A 185 7.70 -3.71 0.10
CA PHE A 185 6.28 -4.00 0.23
C PHE A 185 5.47 -2.76 0.60
N LEU A 186 5.86 -2.03 1.63
CA LEU A 186 5.14 -0.83 2.11
C LEU A 186 5.03 0.25 1.03
N TRP A 187 6.11 0.47 0.25
CA TRP A 187 6.09 1.42 -0.85
C TRP A 187 5.19 0.97 -2.00
N THR A 188 5.16 -0.33 -2.30
CA THR A 188 4.21 -0.89 -3.28
C THR A 188 2.76 -0.67 -2.83
N MET A 189 2.45 -0.89 -1.55
CA MET A 189 1.11 -0.63 -1.00
C MET A 189 0.73 0.85 -1.05
N ARG A 190 1.65 1.76 -0.72
CA ARG A 190 1.44 3.21 -0.83
C ARG A 190 1.20 3.65 -2.26
N PHE A 191 1.91 3.04 -3.21
CA PHE A 191 1.66 3.28 -4.63
C PHE A 191 0.22 2.92 -5.00
N PHE A 192 -0.25 1.72 -4.68
CA PHE A 192 -1.62 1.30 -4.97
C PHE A 192 -2.65 2.22 -4.32
N ARG A 193 -2.45 2.56 -3.04
CA ARG A 193 -3.34 3.50 -2.34
C ARG A 193 -3.43 4.84 -3.04
N HIS A 194 -2.30 5.41 -3.45
CA HIS A 194 -2.28 6.71 -4.13
C HIS A 194 -2.98 6.63 -5.49
N ARG A 195 -2.80 5.55 -6.26
CA ARG A 195 -3.44 5.39 -7.57
C ARG A 195 -4.95 5.15 -7.46
N LEU A 196 -5.39 4.41 -6.48
CA LEU A 196 -6.82 4.26 -6.18
C LEU A 196 -7.45 5.58 -5.77
N ARG A 197 -6.74 6.41 -4.99
CA ARG A 197 -7.22 7.75 -4.62
C ARG A 197 -7.35 8.65 -5.85
N LEU A 198 -6.34 8.70 -6.71
CA LEU A 198 -6.41 9.46 -7.96
C LEU A 198 -7.54 8.97 -8.88
N LEU A 199 -7.74 7.65 -8.96
CA LEU A 199 -8.84 7.08 -9.71
C LEU A 199 -10.20 7.55 -9.14
N ASN A 200 -10.34 7.57 -7.82
CA ASN A 200 -11.52 8.01 -7.12
C ASN A 200 -11.79 9.51 -7.35
N GLU A 201 -10.77 10.36 -7.28
CA GLU A 201 -10.86 11.79 -7.60
C GLU A 201 -11.33 11.99 -9.06
N LYS A 202 -10.74 11.29 -10.04
CA LYS A 202 -11.15 11.36 -11.45
C LYS A 202 -12.60 10.88 -11.67
N VAL A 203 -13.06 9.88 -10.94
CA VAL A 203 -14.46 9.43 -10.99
C VAL A 203 -15.39 10.55 -10.53
N LEU A 204 -15.04 11.27 -9.47
CA LEU A 204 -15.82 12.40 -8.98
C LEU A 204 -15.82 13.58 -9.96
N ASP A 205 -14.67 13.88 -10.59
CA ASP A 205 -14.53 14.97 -11.57
C ASP A 205 -15.44 14.76 -12.79
N VAL A 206 -15.49 13.54 -13.34
CA VAL A 206 -16.36 13.20 -14.49
C VAL A 206 -17.81 13.50 -14.17
N LEU A 207 -18.22 13.34 -12.94
CA LEU A 207 -19.59 13.55 -12.49
C LEU A 207 -19.92 15.01 -12.18
N CYS A 208 -18.94 15.78 -11.73
CA CYS A 208 -19.10 17.23 -11.64
C CYS A 208 -19.30 17.84 -13.02
N MET A 209 -18.54 17.39 -14.02
CA MET A 209 -18.72 17.86 -15.41
C MET A 209 -20.09 17.54 -15.98
N GLU A 210 -20.63 16.35 -15.70
CA GLU A 210 -21.96 15.96 -16.18
C GLU A 210 -23.07 16.77 -15.48
N SER A 211 -22.93 17.04 -14.17
CA SER A 211 -23.89 17.88 -13.43
C SER A 211 -23.91 19.33 -13.91
N ASP A 212 -22.76 19.89 -14.28
CA ASP A 212 -22.65 21.25 -14.82
C ASP A 212 -23.19 21.34 -16.26
N GLY A 213 -22.98 20.30 -17.07
CA GLY A 213 -23.60 20.17 -18.39
C GLY A 213 -25.13 20.15 -18.29
N LEU A 214 -25.70 19.38 -17.36
CA LEU A 214 -27.13 19.31 -17.10
C LEU A 214 -27.69 20.63 -16.54
N ARG A 215 -26.94 21.32 -15.67
CA ARG A 215 -27.34 22.66 -15.18
C ARG A 215 -27.40 23.67 -16.28
N LYS A 216 -26.40 23.74 -17.17
CA LYS A 216 -26.41 24.65 -18.33
C LYS A 216 -27.61 24.38 -19.25
N PHE A 217 -27.96 23.11 -19.46
CA PHE A 217 -29.14 22.75 -20.28
C PHE A 217 -30.46 23.14 -19.57
N SER A 218 -30.57 22.97 -18.25
CA SER A 218 -31.75 23.40 -17.49
C SER A 218 -31.95 24.92 -17.53
N TYR A 219 -30.87 25.71 -17.54
CA TYR A 219 -30.93 27.15 -17.72
C TYR A 219 -31.40 27.53 -19.16
N ALA A 220 -30.96 26.78 -20.17
CA ALA A 220 -31.37 27.01 -21.55
C ALA A 220 -32.83 26.63 -21.84
N SER A 221 -33.37 25.62 -21.14
CA SER A 221 -34.74 25.12 -21.36
C SER A 221 -35.84 25.83 -20.54
N GLY A 222 -35.49 26.88 -19.78
CA GLY A 222 -36.47 27.77 -19.15
C GLY A 222 -37.38 27.21 -18.06
N SER A 223 -37.13 25.99 -17.60
CA SER A 223 -37.98 25.34 -16.60
C SER A 223 -37.62 25.75 -15.15
N GLU A 224 -38.34 26.73 -14.60
CA GLU A 224 -38.20 27.17 -13.20
C GLU A 224 -38.44 26.02 -12.15
N ARG A 225 -39.15 24.98 -12.55
CA ARG A 225 -39.41 23.81 -11.70
C ARG A 225 -38.16 23.05 -11.37
N TYR A 226 -37.19 23.03 -12.29
CA TYR A 226 -35.92 22.32 -12.11
C TYR A 226 -34.93 23.12 -11.22
N LYS A 227 -35.01 24.45 -11.26
CA LYS A 227 -34.21 25.34 -10.39
C LYS A 227 -34.51 25.09 -8.90
N ARG A 228 -35.81 24.95 -8.53
CA ARG A 228 -36.23 24.68 -7.14
C ARG A 228 -35.79 23.30 -6.66
N PHE A 229 -35.83 22.30 -7.51
CA PHE A 229 -35.45 20.93 -7.14
C PHE A 229 -33.93 20.82 -6.89
N CYS A 230 -33.09 21.46 -7.69
CA CYS A 230 -31.66 21.47 -7.47
C CYS A 230 -31.21 22.28 -6.25
N GLN A 231 -31.92 23.38 -5.92
CA GLN A 231 -31.67 24.18 -4.72
C GLN A 231 -32.08 23.45 -3.42
N LEU A 232 -33.16 22.68 -3.43
CA LEU A 232 -33.63 21.91 -2.27
C LEU A 232 -32.70 20.73 -1.90
N HIS A 233 -31.93 20.19 -2.86
CA HIS A 233 -30.98 19.09 -2.60
C HIS A 233 -29.57 19.54 -2.29
N SER A 234 -29.21 20.80 -2.52
CA SER A 234 -27.87 21.33 -2.18
C SER A 234 -27.76 21.87 -0.75
N THR A 235 -28.90 22.15 -0.12
CA THR A 235 -29.00 22.58 1.28
C THR A 235 -29.72 21.51 2.07
N GLY A 236 -29.06 20.56 2.67
CA GLY A 236 -29.65 19.48 3.44
C GLY A 236 -30.44 19.92 4.68
N LEU A 237 -31.56 20.65 4.47
CA LEU A 237 -32.50 21.08 5.49
C LEU A 237 -33.92 20.72 5.08
N GLU A 238 -34.48 19.83 5.84
CA GLU A 238 -35.88 19.44 5.92
C GLU A 238 -36.74 20.64 6.31
N GLU A 239 -37.59 21.15 5.42
CA GLU A 239 -38.79 21.92 5.84
C GLU A 239 -40.05 21.44 5.12
N ARG A 240 -41.04 21.11 5.93
CA ARG A 240 -42.39 20.65 5.53
C ARG A 240 -43.17 21.73 4.77
N PRO A 241 -44.02 21.35 3.82
CA PRO A 241 -44.80 22.33 3.07
C PRO A 241 -46.04 22.79 3.87
N ARG A 242 -46.21 24.10 3.96
CA ARG A 242 -47.49 24.72 4.30
C ARG A 242 -48.25 25.13 3.05
N SER A 243 -49.51 24.75 3.10
CA SER A 243 -50.70 24.93 2.29
C SER A 243 -50.92 26.29 1.61
N ASN A 244 -51.43 26.19 0.39
CA ASN A 244 -52.47 27.01 -0.29
C ASN A 244 -52.29 28.52 -0.48
N LYS A 245 -52.27 28.93 -1.76
CA LYS A 245 -53.34 29.78 -2.31
C LYS A 245 -53.26 29.84 -3.87
N ILE A 246 -54.40 29.52 -4.42
CA ILE A 246 -54.82 29.67 -5.80
C ILE A 246 -55.01 31.19 -6.08
N CYS A 247 -54.48 31.67 -7.20
CA CYS A 247 -55.06 32.85 -7.87
C CYS A 247 -54.91 32.74 -9.39
N ASN A 248 -56.03 32.54 -10.01
CA ASN A 248 -56.27 32.69 -11.44
C ASN A 248 -56.14 34.16 -11.86
N SER A 249 -55.49 34.44 -12.98
CA SER A 249 -55.94 35.50 -13.85
C SER A 249 -55.56 35.23 -15.30
N PHE A 250 -56.56 34.97 -16.09
CA PHE A 250 -56.57 35.07 -17.55
C PHE A 250 -56.37 36.54 -17.96
N ARG A 251 -55.56 36.75 -18.94
CA ARG A 251 -55.73 37.90 -19.85
C ARG A 251 -55.26 37.56 -21.24
N GLU A 252 -56.20 37.58 -22.17
CA GLU A 252 -56.07 37.51 -23.60
C GLU A 252 -55.37 38.78 -24.17
N GLY A 253 -54.73 38.63 -25.30
CA GLY A 253 -54.53 39.72 -26.23
C GLY A 253 -53.21 39.77 -26.96
N ASN A 254 -53.26 39.44 -28.21
CA ASN A 254 -52.59 39.88 -29.41
C ASN A 254 -51.77 38.85 -30.19
N VAL A 255 -52.45 38.34 -31.21
CA VAL A 255 -51.89 37.66 -32.37
C VAL A 255 -51.35 38.70 -33.35
N GLY A 256 -50.12 38.60 -33.73
CA GLY A 256 -49.56 39.47 -34.81
C GLY A 256 -48.11 39.16 -35.16
N LYS A 257 -47.95 38.37 -36.21
CA LYS A 257 -46.79 38.37 -37.13
C LYS A 257 -45.36 38.40 -36.53
N MET A 258 -44.87 37.22 -36.14
CA MET A 258 -43.42 36.98 -36.12
C MET A 258 -43.12 35.48 -36.00
N SER A 259 -43.39 34.68 -37.01
CA SER A 259 -43.36 33.24 -36.83
C SER A 259 -42.59 32.40 -37.84
N VAL A 260 -41.80 32.96 -38.72
CA VAL A 260 -41.05 32.14 -39.68
C VAL A 260 -39.54 32.20 -39.49
N LEU A 261 -38.97 33.28 -39.01
CA LEU A 261 -37.51 33.38 -38.76
C LEU A 261 -37.06 32.74 -37.44
N THR A 262 -37.93 32.74 -36.43
CA THR A 262 -37.64 32.13 -35.11
C THR A 262 -37.65 30.58 -35.14
N ILE A 263 -38.35 29.95 -36.08
CA ILE A 263 -38.39 28.48 -36.21
C ILE A 263 -37.08 27.94 -36.81
N TYR A 264 -36.47 28.67 -37.72
CA TYR A 264 -35.18 28.28 -38.31
C TYR A 264 -34.01 28.44 -37.34
N ASP A 265 -34.00 29.51 -36.55
CA ASP A 265 -32.94 29.73 -35.52
C ASP A 265 -33.05 28.76 -34.37
N ASN A 266 -34.24 28.39 -33.90
CA ASN A 266 -34.44 27.38 -32.86
C ASN A 266 -34.00 25.98 -33.33
N ASN A 267 -34.29 25.60 -34.57
CA ASN A 267 -33.85 24.31 -35.12
C ASN A 267 -32.32 24.22 -35.26
N TYR A 268 -31.65 25.31 -35.62
CA TYR A 268 -30.18 25.32 -35.72
C TYR A 268 -29.51 25.26 -34.35
N ASN A 269 -30.05 26.00 -33.38
CA ASN A 269 -29.57 25.97 -32.02
C ASN A 269 -29.84 24.60 -31.33
N ASP A 270 -30.98 23.99 -31.61
CA ASP A 270 -31.31 22.67 -31.12
C ASP A 270 -30.42 21.59 -31.75
N LEU A 271 -30.11 21.66 -33.02
CA LEU A 271 -29.21 20.76 -33.72
C LEU A 271 -27.77 20.92 -33.21
N HIS A 272 -27.30 22.14 -33.01
CA HIS A 272 -25.98 22.44 -32.47
C HIS A 272 -25.88 21.98 -31.02
N ASN A 273 -26.90 22.19 -30.20
CA ASN A 273 -27.00 21.73 -28.84
C ASN A 273 -27.05 20.18 -28.76
N PHE A 274 -27.74 19.51 -29.70
CA PHE A 274 -27.82 18.08 -29.81
C PHE A 274 -26.44 17.47 -30.20
N GLN A 275 -25.74 18.09 -31.17
CA GLN A 275 -24.38 17.67 -31.55
C GLN A 275 -23.39 17.87 -30.41
N GLN A 276 -23.43 19.00 -29.72
CA GLN A 276 -22.56 19.30 -28.58
C GLN A 276 -22.84 18.34 -27.40
N GLN A 277 -24.09 17.94 -27.25
CA GLN A 277 -24.53 16.95 -26.27
C GLN A 277 -24.05 15.53 -26.60
N GLN A 278 -24.03 15.14 -27.88
CA GLN A 278 -23.47 13.85 -28.31
C GLN A 278 -21.96 13.81 -28.12
N ILE A 279 -21.25 14.89 -28.36
CA ILE A 279 -19.79 14.99 -28.15
C ILE A 279 -19.45 14.85 -26.68
N THR A 280 -20.12 15.59 -25.79
CA THR A 280 -19.90 15.50 -24.33
C THR A 280 -20.29 14.13 -23.75
N LEU A 281 -21.30 13.46 -24.29
CA LEU A 281 -21.73 12.12 -23.91
C LEU A 281 -20.69 11.05 -24.28
N HIS A 282 -20.16 11.13 -25.49
CA HIS A 282 -19.14 10.21 -25.97
C HIS A 282 -17.86 10.36 -25.11
N ASP A 283 -17.56 11.57 -24.68
CA ASP A 283 -16.43 11.87 -23.81
C ASP A 283 -16.63 11.31 -22.39
N SER A 284 -17.82 11.44 -21.78
CA SER A 284 -18.11 10.91 -20.44
C SER A 284 -18.10 9.39 -20.40
N VAL A 285 -18.73 8.72 -21.37
CA VAL A 285 -18.74 7.26 -21.48
C VAL A 285 -17.33 6.72 -21.71
N SER A 286 -16.58 7.37 -22.63
CA SER A 286 -15.18 7.02 -22.92
C SER A 286 -14.29 7.18 -21.68
N CYS A 287 -14.49 8.25 -20.91
CA CYS A 287 -13.75 8.50 -19.68
C CYS A 287 -14.02 7.43 -18.63
N ILE A 288 -15.27 7.05 -18.37
CA ILE A 288 -15.62 5.96 -17.44
C ILE A 288 -15.02 4.64 -17.88
N LEU A 289 -15.04 4.35 -19.19
CA LEU A 289 -14.42 3.14 -19.73
C LEU A 289 -12.89 3.13 -19.47
N LYS A 290 -12.20 4.25 -19.69
CA LYS A 290 -10.77 4.40 -19.35
C LYS A 290 -10.51 4.16 -17.85
N LEU A 291 -11.37 4.71 -16.98
CA LEU A 291 -11.25 4.51 -15.52
C LEU A 291 -11.45 3.04 -15.12
N ARG A 292 -12.38 2.32 -15.78
CA ARG A 292 -12.58 0.87 -15.60
C ARG A 292 -11.34 0.07 -15.99
N ILE A 293 -10.74 0.39 -17.14
CA ILE A 293 -9.50 -0.25 -17.61
C ILE A 293 -8.37 0.01 -16.61
N ASN A 294 -8.23 1.24 -16.13
CA ASN A 294 -7.22 1.60 -15.14
C ASN A 294 -7.40 0.83 -13.82
N TYR A 295 -8.65 0.66 -13.36
CA TYR A 295 -8.92 -0.17 -12.18
C TYR A 295 -8.50 -1.61 -12.40
N ASN A 296 -8.78 -2.17 -13.58
CA ASN A 296 -8.36 -3.54 -13.90
C ASN A 296 -6.83 -3.70 -13.86
N HIS A 297 -6.09 -2.75 -14.42
CA HIS A 297 -4.62 -2.76 -14.32
C HIS A 297 -4.13 -2.68 -12.87
N ILE A 298 -4.76 -1.85 -12.02
CA ILE A 298 -4.44 -1.79 -10.59
C ILE A 298 -4.73 -3.14 -9.93
N TYR A 299 -5.89 -3.74 -10.19
CA TYR A 299 -6.28 -5.04 -9.64
C TYR A 299 -5.29 -6.14 -10.03
N GLU A 300 -4.95 -6.27 -11.32
CA GLU A 300 -3.95 -7.23 -11.79
C GLU A 300 -2.57 -7.01 -11.19
N ALA A 301 -2.15 -5.75 -11.00
CA ALA A 301 -0.89 -5.43 -10.35
C ALA A 301 -0.92 -5.84 -8.87
N THR A 302 -2.07 -5.72 -8.16
CA THR A 302 -2.20 -6.19 -6.78
C THR A 302 -2.13 -7.71 -6.67
N LEU A 303 -2.67 -8.45 -7.63
CA LEU A 303 -2.52 -9.91 -7.71
C LEU A 303 -1.05 -10.31 -7.91
N THR A 304 -0.34 -9.60 -8.79
CA THR A 304 1.09 -9.83 -9.00
C THR A 304 1.89 -9.49 -7.72
N ALA A 305 1.56 -8.40 -7.03
CA ALA A 305 2.19 -8.05 -5.74
C ALA A 305 1.96 -9.13 -4.67
N ASN A 306 0.77 -9.72 -4.59
CA ASN A 306 0.49 -10.85 -3.70
C ASN A 306 1.39 -12.07 -3.99
N LYS A 307 1.66 -12.37 -5.26
CA LYS A 307 2.60 -13.44 -5.64
C LYS A 307 4.03 -13.09 -5.24
N VAL A 308 4.47 -11.86 -5.53
CA VAL A 308 5.84 -11.41 -5.25
C VAL A 308 6.14 -11.42 -3.75
N PHE A 309 5.27 -10.83 -2.94
CA PHE A 309 5.54 -10.57 -1.52
C PHE A 309 4.92 -11.59 -0.57
N GLY A 310 3.98 -12.43 -1.02
CA GLY A 310 3.17 -13.29 -0.15
C GLY A 310 3.99 -14.14 0.81
N ILE A 311 4.97 -14.92 0.30
CA ILE A 311 5.82 -15.79 1.11
C ILE A 311 6.74 -14.97 2.02
N SER A 312 7.35 -13.90 1.50
CA SER A 312 8.20 -13.00 2.29
C SER A 312 7.45 -12.39 3.48
N ILE A 313 6.17 -12.06 3.31
CA ILE A 313 5.32 -11.56 4.39
C ILE A 313 5.04 -12.64 5.43
N VAL A 314 4.77 -13.89 5.02
CA VAL A 314 4.59 -15.02 5.96
C VAL A 314 5.79 -15.14 6.88
N PHE A 315 6.99 -15.26 6.31
CA PHE A 315 8.22 -15.40 7.09
C PHE A 315 8.50 -14.17 7.96
N THR A 316 8.25 -12.96 7.44
CA THR A 316 8.42 -11.72 8.21
C THR A 316 7.48 -11.67 9.41
N LEU A 317 6.20 -12.02 9.24
CA LEU A 317 5.23 -12.05 10.33
C LEU A 317 5.54 -13.15 11.33
N MET A 318 5.97 -14.32 10.87
CA MET A 318 6.44 -15.41 11.73
C MET A 318 7.64 -14.96 12.60
N HIS A 319 8.64 -14.31 11.97
CA HIS A 319 9.77 -13.75 12.72
C HIS A 319 9.32 -12.70 13.74
N CYS A 320 8.42 -11.77 13.35
CA CYS A 320 7.90 -10.77 14.28
C CYS A 320 7.17 -11.42 15.46
N PHE A 321 6.40 -12.48 15.21
CA PHE A 321 5.72 -13.24 16.26
C PHE A 321 6.71 -13.85 17.26
N VAL A 322 7.67 -14.62 16.76
CA VAL A 322 8.70 -15.25 17.58
C VAL A 322 9.50 -14.19 18.35
N SER A 323 9.88 -13.10 17.69
CA SER A 323 10.62 -12.00 18.32
C SER A 323 9.83 -11.35 19.47
N ILE A 324 8.53 -11.06 19.27
CA ILE A 324 7.69 -10.49 20.34
C ILE A 324 7.59 -11.45 21.52
N VAL A 325 7.26 -12.71 21.27
CA VAL A 325 7.11 -13.72 22.33
C VAL A 325 8.42 -13.88 23.09
N SER A 326 9.54 -14.09 22.39
CA SER A 326 10.86 -14.28 23.01
C SER A 326 11.27 -13.07 23.84
N HIS A 327 11.31 -11.87 23.24
CA HIS A 327 11.78 -10.70 23.96
C HIS A 327 10.86 -10.30 25.13
N THR A 328 9.54 -10.46 25.00
CA THR A 328 8.62 -10.21 26.13
C THR A 328 8.83 -11.21 27.26
N TYR A 329 8.99 -12.50 26.94
CA TYR A 329 9.26 -13.53 27.92
C TYR A 329 10.55 -13.27 28.71
N PHE A 330 11.63 -12.86 28.02
CA PHE A 330 12.90 -12.55 28.70
C PHE A 330 12.84 -11.28 29.53
N THR A 331 12.18 -10.22 29.03
CA THR A 331 11.93 -9.04 29.84
C THR A 331 11.22 -9.38 31.15
N PHE A 332 10.30 -10.35 31.11
CA PHE A 332 9.56 -10.77 32.27
C PHE A 332 10.43 -11.61 33.23
N LEU A 333 11.19 -12.58 32.71
CA LEU A 333 12.05 -13.44 33.53
C LEU A 333 13.12 -12.66 34.27
N ASP A 334 13.79 -11.75 33.59
CA ASP A 334 14.87 -10.97 34.21
C ASP A 334 14.38 -10.07 35.36
N ASN A 335 13.14 -9.57 35.26
CA ASN A 335 12.53 -8.79 36.32
C ASN A 335 12.11 -9.61 37.55
N PHE A 336 11.73 -10.90 37.38
CA PHE A 336 11.15 -11.69 38.45
C PHE A 336 12.12 -12.70 39.10
N THR A 337 13.15 -13.17 38.37
CA THR A 337 14.01 -14.23 38.90
C THR A 337 15.34 -13.76 39.51
N ASN A 338 15.76 -12.53 39.24
CA ASN A 338 17.09 -12.03 39.63
C ASN A 338 17.04 -10.86 40.62
N PHE A 339 15.98 -10.73 41.41
CA PHE A 339 15.81 -9.59 42.34
C PHE A 339 16.97 -9.46 43.34
N ASP A 340 17.52 -10.58 43.85
CA ASP A 340 18.59 -10.56 44.86
C ASP A 340 20.00 -10.34 44.26
N GLU A 341 20.26 -10.73 43.01
CA GLU A 341 21.53 -10.46 42.33
C GLU A 341 21.53 -9.12 41.58
N LEU A 342 20.36 -8.58 41.24
CA LEU A 342 20.17 -7.32 40.48
C LEU A 342 20.70 -6.11 41.24
N GLU A 343 20.65 -6.11 42.56
CA GLU A 343 21.09 -4.96 43.38
C GLU A 343 22.59 -4.67 43.22
N LYS A 344 23.39 -5.66 42.85
CA LYS A 344 24.84 -5.55 42.62
C LYS A 344 25.25 -5.21 41.19
N LYS A 345 24.34 -5.33 40.20
CA LYS A 345 24.62 -5.11 38.76
C LYS A 345 23.64 -4.13 38.07
N LYS A 346 23.07 -3.17 38.82
CA LYS A 346 22.01 -2.23 38.35
C LYS A 346 22.16 -1.68 36.93
N PRO A 347 23.30 -1.11 36.49
CA PRO A 347 23.32 -0.47 35.16
C PRO A 347 23.19 -1.47 33.98
N CYS A 348 23.74 -2.70 34.12
CA CYS A 348 23.69 -3.69 33.02
C CYS A 348 22.28 -4.23 32.77
N VAL A 349 21.47 -4.38 33.82
CA VAL A 349 20.12 -4.99 33.72
C VAL A 349 19.14 -3.99 33.04
N GLU A 350 19.20 -2.72 33.38
CA GLU A 350 18.35 -1.69 32.74
C GLU A 350 18.60 -1.64 31.23
N TYR A 351 19.84 -1.70 30.78
CA TYR A 351 20.21 -1.73 29.37
C TYR A 351 19.72 -2.99 28.65
N TYR A 352 19.77 -4.14 29.33
CA TYR A 352 19.28 -5.41 28.80
C TYR A 352 17.76 -5.38 28.57
N ILE A 353 17.01 -4.94 29.57
CA ILE A 353 15.55 -4.76 29.47
C ILE A 353 15.20 -3.76 28.36
N ALA A 354 15.89 -2.62 28.31
CA ALA A 354 15.66 -1.64 27.26
C ALA A 354 15.86 -2.20 25.86
N ASN A 355 16.88 -3.01 25.65
CA ASN A 355 17.13 -3.68 24.37
C ASN A 355 15.96 -4.61 23.95
N HIS A 356 15.50 -5.47 24.86
CA HIS A 356 14.36 -6.36 24.57
C HIS A 356 13.08 -5.58 24.27
N VAL A 357 12.79 -4.52 25.02
CA VAL A 357 11.63 -3.64 24.75
C VAL A 357 11.73 -2.98 23.37
N ILE A 358 12.91 -2.51 22.98
CA ILE A 358 13.10 -1.91 21.64
C ILE A 358 12.85 -2.97 20.54
N TRP A 359 13.33 -4.21 20.69
CA TRP A 359 13.06 -5.29 19.73
C TRP A 359 11.57 -5.63 19.62
N VAL A 360 10.83 -5.62 20.74
CA VAL A 360 9.37 -5.79 20.75
C VAL A 360 8.69 -4.64 19.97
N ILE A 361 9.10 -3.39 20.22
CA ILE A 361 8.57 -2.21 19.52
C ILE A 361 8.84 -2.28 18.01
N ILE A 362 10.04 -2.67 17.59
CA ILE A 362 10.41 -2.85 16.18
C ILE A 362 9.54 -3.92 15.53
N SER A 363 9.34 -5.07 16.17
CA SER A 363 8.58 -6.19 15.64
C SER A 363 7.08 -5.88 15.57
N LEU A 364 6.51 -5.23 16.58
CA LEU A 364 5.14 -4.69 16.55
C LEU A 364 4.99 -3.64 15.45
N GLY A 365 5.93 -2.71 15.34
CA GLY A 365 5.93 -1.68 14.32
C GLY A 365 5.91 -2.25 12.90
N LYS A 366 6.71 -3.29 12.61
CA LYS A 366 6.68 -4.00 11.32
C LYS A 366 5.31 -4.63 11.06
N THR A 367 4.73 -5.31 12.06
CA THR A 367 3.43 -5.99 11.94
C THR A 367 2.30 -4.98 11.69
N VAL A 368 2.28 -3.86 12.43
CA VAL A 368 1.32 -2.77 12.26
C VAL A 368 1.48 -2.11 10.88
N ALA A 369 2.70 -1.85 10.44
CA ALA A 369 2.98 -1.23 9.15
C ALA A 369 2.51 -2.13 7.99
N ILE A 370 2.77 -3.43 8.02
CA ILE A 370 2.33 -4.40 7.01
C ILE A 370 0.80 -4.47 6.98
N SER A 371 0.16 -4.76 8.11
CA SER A 371 -1.30 -4.93 8.21
C SER A 371 -2.06 -3.64 7.91
N GLY A 372 -1.57 -2.50 8.43
CA GLY A 372 -2.14 -1.18 8.22
C GLY A 372 -2.06 -0.72 6.76
N SER A 373 -0.93 -0.96 6.08
CA SER A 373 -0.78 -0.60 4.67
C SER A 373 -1.76 -1.35 3.77
N CYS A 374 -1.94 -2.65 3.99
CA CYS A 374 -2.95 -3.45 3.28
C CYS A 374 -4.37 -2.98 3.56
N HIS A 375 -4.68 -2.67 4.83
CA HIS A 375 -5.98 -2.13 5.22
C HIS A 375 -6.30 -0.82 4.51
N LEU A 376 -5.33 0.10 4.44
CA LEU A 376 -5.50 1.40 3.78
C LEU A 376 -5.77 1.27 2.28
N VAL A 377 -5.10 0.36 1.56
CA VAL A 377 -5.39 0.11 0.14
C VAL A 377 -6.80 -0.44 -0.03
N ARG A 378 -7.20 -1.39 0.81
CA ARG A 378 -8.55 -1.96 0.78
C ARG A 378 -9.62 -0.92 1.11
N ALA A 379 -9.37 -0.01 2.05
CA ALA A 379 -10.27 1.09 2.39
C ALA A 379 -10.50 2.03 1.21
N GLU A 380 -9.45 2.43 0.48
CA GLU A 380 -9.58 3.27 -0.74
C GLU A 380 -10.39 2.56 -1.83
N SER A 381 -10.23 1.25 -2.01
CA SER A 381 -11.04 0.47 -2.95
C SER A 381 -12.52 0.43 -2.53
N LYS A 382 -12.83 0.32 -1.22
CA LYS A 382 -14.20 0.40 -0.72
C LYS A 382 -14.81 1.79 -0.91
N ILE A 383 -14.04 2.85 -0.69
CA ILE A 383 -14.47 4.23 -0.94
C ILE A 383 -14.87 4.39 -2.42
N LEU A 384 -14.11 3.81 -3.35
CA LEU A 384 -14.43 3.83 -4.78
C LEU A 384 -15.79 3.17 -5.06
N VAL A 385 -16.05 1.97 -4.49
CA VAL A 385 -17.34 1.28 -4.62
C VAL A 385 -18.47 2.16 -4.10
N ASN A 386 -18.33 2.70 -2.89
CA ASN A 386 -19.34 3.54 -2.26
C ASN A 386 -19.64 4.81 -3.09
N ASN A 387 -18.60 5.44 -3.65
CA ASN A 387 -18.77 6.60 -4.50
C ASN A 387 -19.50 6.23 -5.80
N LEU A 388 -19.10 5.13 -6.45
CA LEU A 388 -19.79 4.65 -7.66
C LEU A 388 -21.27 4.34 -7.39
N GLN A 389 -21.60 3.74 -6.24
CA GLN A 389 -23.00 3.47 -5.84
C GLN A 389 -23.78 4.76 -5.55
N LYS A 390 -23.20 5.70 -4.78
CA LYS A 390 -23.81 7.00 -4.52
C LYS A 390 -24.12 7.76 -5.80
N LEU A 391 -23.27 7.61 -6.81
CA LEU A 391 -23.42 8.28 -8.08
C LEU A 391 -24.56 7.70 -8.92
N GLN A 392 -24.77 6.38 -8.84
CA GLN A 392 -25.92 5.71 -9.49
C GLN A 392 -27.27 6.19 -8.91
N LEU A 393 -27.28 6.68 -7.68
CA LEU A 393 -28.49 7.21 -7.02
C LEU A 393 -28.78 8.69 -7.34
N ARG A 394 -27.84 9.41 -7.98
CA ARG A 394 -28.07 10.80 -8.39
C ARG A 394 -28.91 10.84 -9.65
N HIS A 395 -30.04 11.52 -9.59
CA HIS A 395 -30.92 11.77 -10.74
C HIS A 395 -30.72 13.20 -11.30
N PRO A 396 -30.83 13.40 -12.59
CA PRO A 396 -30.99 12.46 -13.69
C PRO A 396 -29.65 12.11 -14.34
N ILE A 397 -29.25 10.84 -14.31
CA ILE A 397 -28.11 10.34 -15.07
C ILE A 397 -28.64 9.71 -16.36
N ARG A 398 -28.00 9.98 -17.49
CA ARG A 398 -28.34 9.35 -18.76
C ARG A 398 -28.15 7.84 -18.71
N SER A 399 -29.02 7.09 -19.39
CA SER A 399 -29.06 5.63 -19.37
C SER A 399 -27.71 4.98 -19.72
N ASP A 400 -26.96 5.52 -20.69
CA ASP A 400 -25.70 4.96 -21.14
C ASP A 400 -24.57 5.15 -20.11
N VAL A 401 -24.50 6.33 -19.50
CA VAL A 401 -23.56 6.63 -18.40
C VAL A 401 -23.91 5.78 -17.19
N LEU A 402 -25.18 5.70 -16.81
CA LEU A 402 -25.64 4.86 -15.71
C LEU A 402 -25.26 3.40 -15.93
N ARG A 403 -25.46 2.87 -17.14
CA ARG A 403 -25.08 1.51 -17.49
C ARG A 403 -23.58 1.25 -17.32
N GLN A 404 -22.71 2.20 -17.72
CA GLN A 404 -21.28 2.08 -17.52
C GLN A 404 -20.87 2.19 -16.05
N LEU A 405 -21.50 3.06 -15.26
CA LEU A 405 -21.29 3.15 -13.82
C LEU A 405 -21.71 1.87 -13.11
N GLN A 406 -22.85 1.26 -13.47
CA GLN A 406 -23.28 -0.03 -12.94
C GLN A 406 -22.25 -1.13 -13.24
N LYS A 407 -21.82 -1.24 -14.51
CA LYS A 407 -20.77 -2.20 -14.90
C LYS A 407 -19.46 -1.96 -14.14
N PHE A 408 -19.08 -0.70 -13.91
CA PHE A 408 -17.87 -0.37 -13.14
C PHE A 408 -18.02 -0.73 -11.67
N SER A 409 -19.12 -0.38 -11.03
CA SER A 409 -19.42 -0.74 -9.64
C SER A 409 -19.42 -2.26 -9.42
N THR A 410 -20.05 -3.01 -10.32
CA THR A 410 -20.06 -4.49 -10.29
C THR A 410 -18.63 -5.04 -10.42
N GLN A 411 -17.84 -4.53 -11.37
CA GLN A 411 -16.45 -4.95 -11.57
C GLN A 411 -15.61 -4.71 -10.32
N VAL A 412 -15.69 -3.52 -9.69
CA VAL A 412 -14.92 -3.21 -8.47
C VAL A 412 -15.35 -4.08 -7.29
N SER A 413 -16.64 -4.38 -7.19
CA SER A 413 -17.18 -5.24 -6.13
C SER A 413 -16.77 -6.70 -6.29
N GLN A 414 -16.80 -7.24 -7.49
CA GLN A 414 -16.38 -8.62 -7.80
C GLN A 414 -14.87 -8.78 -7.69
N ASN A 415 -14.11 -7.84 -8.25
CA ASN A 415 -12.65 -7.81 -8.21
C ASN A 415 -12.14 -6.99 -7.03
N ALA A 416 -12.66 -7.27 -5.83
CA ALA A 416 -12.25 -6.56 -4.62
C ALA A 416 -10.78 -6.85 -4.29
N ILE A 417 -10.00 -5.78 -4.07
CA ILE A 417 -8.58 -5.89 -3.72
C ILE A 417 -8.44 -6.52 -2.34
N ARG A 418 -7.73 -7.65 -2.28
CA ARG A 418 -7.41 -8.38 -1.06
C ARG A 418 -5.94 -8.75 -1.06
N PHE A 419 -5.29 -8.53 0.08
CA PHE A 419 -3.92 -8.98 0.30
C PHE A 419 -3.94 -10.21 1.19
N THR A 420 -3.23 -11.25 0.73
CA THR A 420 -3.13 -12.52 1.44
C THR A 420 -1.66 -12.91 1.57
N ALA A 421 -1.32 -13.52 2.68
CA ALA A 421 -0.02 -14.14 2.86
C ALA A 421 -0.08 -15.55 2.26
N CYS A 422 0.28 -15.68 0.99
CA CYS A 422 0.23 -16.93 0.20
C CYS A 422 -1.14 -17.65 0.21
N GLY A 423 -2.23 -16.93 0.40
CA GLY A 423 -3.56 -17.56 0.52
C GLY A 423 -3.87 -18.17 1.90
N PHE A 424 -2.90 -18.29 2.82
CA PHE A 424 -3.13 -18.84 4.15
C PHE A 424 -4.06 -17.97 5.00
N PHE A 425 -3.85 -16.67 5.00
CA PHE A 425 -4.67 -15.70 5.73
C PHE A 425 -4.68 -14.34 5.06
N SER A 426 -5.72 -13.55 5.34
CA SER A 426 -5.81 -12.19 4.85
C SER A 426 -5.00 -11.23 5.71
N VAL A 427 -4.16 -10.41 5.06
CA VAL A 427 -3.37 -9.39 5.75
C VAL A 427 -4.21 -8.11 5.90
N ASN A 428 -4.73 -7.89 7.12
CA ASN A 428 -5.57 -6.76 7.46
C ASN A 428 -5.44 -6.42 8.96
N LEU A 429 -6.16 -5.43 9.45
CA LEU A 429 -6.12 -5.06 10.88
C LEU A 429 -6.65 -6.16 11.82
N SER A 430 -7.56 -7.03 11.35
CA SER A 430 -8.03 -8.17 12.14
C SER A 430 -6.89 -9.14 12.48
N LEU A 431 -5.95 -9.33 11.54
CA LEU A 431 -4.75 -10.12 11.78
C LEU A 431 -3.94 -9.56 12.97
N LEU A 432 -3.86 -8.24 13.12
CA LEU A 432 -3.11 -7.60 14.20
C LEU A 432 -3.68 -7.98 15.58
N TYR A 433 -5.02 -7.98 15.73
CA TYR A 433 -5.66 -8.38 16.99
C TYR A 433 -5.37 -9.84 17.32
N THR A 434 -5.53 -10.75 16.35
CA THR A 434 -5.22 -12.16 16.53
C THR A 434 -3.74 -12.39 16.89
N PHE A 435 -2.86 -11.65 16.23
CA PHE A 435 -1.42 -11.70 16.44
C PHE A 435 -1.03 -11.30 17.87
N ILE A 436 -1.55 -10.18 18.37
CA ILE A 436 -1.30 -9.70 19.73
C ILE A 436 -1.89 -10.70 20.74
N ALA A 437 -3.14 -11.13 20.58
CA ALA A 437 -3.78 -12.07 21.48
C ALA A 437 -3.00 -13.39 21.59
N SER A 438 -2.59 -13.96 20.45
CA SER A 438 -1.77 -15.16 20.42
C SER A 438 -0.41 -14.95 21.10
N SER A 439 0.25 -13.82 20.86
CA SER A 439 1.55 -13.52 21.49
C SER A 439 1.44 -13.47 23.02
N VAL A 440 0.42 -12.81 23.54
CA VAL A 440 0.15 -12.75 24.99
C VAL A 440 -0.10 -14.15 25.57
N THR A 441 -0.95 -14.94 24.89
CA THR A 441 -1.24 -16.32 25.32
C THR A 441 0.03 -17.17 25.41
N TYR A 442 0.89 -17.12 24.37
CA TYR A 442 2.14 -17.89 24.39
C TYR A 442 3.11 -17.41 25.46
N VAL A 443 3.22 -16.11 25.72
CA VAL A 443 4.04 -15.58 26.81
C VAL A 443 3.55 -16.12 28.19
N ILE A 444 2.23 -16.09 28.41
CA ILE A 444 1.65 -16.62 29.67
C ILE A 444 1.98 -18.10 29.84
N ILE A 445 1.81 -18.91 28.78
CA ILE A 445 2.13 -20.34 28.81
C ILE A 445 3.62 -20.56 29.16
N LEU A 446 4.53 -19.81 28.51
CA LEU A 446 5.97 -19.94 28.78
C LEU A 446 6.33 -19.55 30.21
N ILE A 447 5.69 -18.52 30.78
CA ILE A 447 5.88 -18.12 32.17
C ILE A 447 5.38 -19.22 33.13
N GLN A 448 4.21 -19.82 32.87
CA GLN A 448 3.66 -20.90 33.68
C GLN A 448 4.56 -22.14 33.71
N PHE A 449 5.13 -22.51 32.53
CA PHE A 449 6.09 -23.63 32.47
C PHE A 449 7.39 -23.37 33.25
N LYS A 450 7.77 -22.14 33.50
CA LYS A 450 8.97 -21.78 34.24
C LYS A 450 8.70 -21.74 35.75
N LEU A 451 7.48 -21.40 36.18
CA LEU A 451 7.09 -21.28 37.58
C LEU A 451 6.72 -22.63 38.20
N ASN A 452 6.38 -23.65 37.38
CA ASN A 452 6.17 -25.04 37.79
C ASN A 452 7.47 -25.83 37.65
#